data_2cb8cfd2ea7e9172b6e34b855b26fa2b
#
_entry.id   2cb8cfd2ea7e9172b6e34b855b26fa2b
#
_cell.length_a   1.000
_cell.length_b   1.000
_cell.length_c   1.000
_cell.angle_alpha   90.00
_cell.angle_beta   90.00
_cell.angle_gamma   90.00
#
_symmetry.space_group_name_H-M   'P 1'
#
loop_
_entity.id
_entity.type
_entity.pdbx_description
1 polymer ?
#
loop_
_entity_poly.entity_id
_entity_poly.type
_entity_poly.pdbx_seq_one_letter_code
_entity_poly.pdbx_strand_id
1 'polypeptide(L)'
;MRVWEFLDFFAVAYRIGRTERKQIIDNVLELLDLTHKRDDFVNGLSRGMKQRLCLAKTLVHDPPVLILDEPASGLDPRARVEVKALLKELRNMGKTILISSHILTELADCCTSIGIIERGQLLMHGPIESVYRQIRRNRIVEIQFTENEEAGLSILRSNPDLRSLEMEPSQVVAELETDDEGLAQLMEHLIKEGVRMRSFNDRDPTLEDVFMTVTKGLVT
;
A
#
# COMPACT_ATOMS: atom_id res chain seq x y z
N MET A 1 -27.81 -19.12 8.62
CA MET A 1 -27.20 -18.56 9.83
C MET A 1 -27.25 -17.04 9.72
N ARG A 2 -27.69 -16.35 10.74
CA ARG A 2 -27.71 -14.88 10.84
C ARG A 2 -26.34 -14.37 11.22
N VAL A 3 -26.10 -13.08 11.02
CA VAL A 3 -24.80 -12.43 11.31
C VAL A 3 -24.41 -12.60 12.79
N TRP A 4 -25.33 -12.32 13.73
CA TRP A 4 -25.04 -12.50 15.15
C TRP A 4 -24.83 -13.97 15.55
N GLU A 5 -25.55 -14.91 14.93
CA GLU A 5 -25.37 -16.37 15.18
C GLU A 5 -23.99 -16.83 14.72
N PHE A 6 -23.51 -16.30 13.59
CA PHE A 6 -22.16 -16.56 13.08
C PHE A 6 -21.09 -16.12 14.07
N LEU A 7 -21.20 -14.92 14.62
CA LEU A 7 -20.26 -14.42 15.62
C LEU A 7 -20.38 -15.16 16.97
N ASP A 8 -21.61 -15.50 17.40
CA ASP A 8 -21.82 -16.27 18.63
C ASP A 8 -21.20 -17.67 18.53
N PHE A 9 -21.27 -18.31 17.37
CA PHE A 9 -20.58 -19.59 17.13
C PHE A 9 -19.07 -19.49 17.41
N PHE A 10 -18.41 -18.46 16.92
CA PHE A 10 -16.96 -18.25 17.17
C PHE A 10 -16.70 -17.83 18.62
N ALA A 11 -17.54 -17.01 19.22
CA ALA A 11 -17.45 -16.64 20.62
C ALA A 11 -17.51 -17.87 21.55
N VAL A 12 -18.41 -18.83 21.22
CA VAL A 12 -18.46 -20.12 21.91
C VAL A 12 -17.18 -20.92 21.71
N ALA A 13 -16.70 -21.00 20.49
CA ALA A 13 -15.45 -21.72 20.15
C ALA A 13 -14.23 -21.16 20.92
N TYR A 14 -14.18 -19.84 21.13
CA TYR A 14 -13.19 -19.20 21.97
C TYR A 14 -13.50 -19.22 23.47
N ARG A 15 -14.55 -19.96 23.91
CA ARG A 15 -14.96 -20.17 25.31
C ARG A 15 -15.36 -18.88 26.04
N ILE A 16 -15.86 -17.88 25.33
CA ILE A 16 -16.38 -16.64 25.93
C ILE A 16 -17.67 -16.94 26.70
N GLY A 17 -17.78 -16.38 27.90
CA GLY A 17 -18.92 -16.60 28.79
C GLY A 17 -20.25 -16.13 28.17
N ARG A 18 -21.35 -16.87 28.44
CA ARG A 18 -22.66 -16.56 27.84
C ARG A 18 -23.14 -15.13 28.13
N THR A 19 -22.84 -14.61 29.30
CA THR A 19 -23.24 -13.26 29.73
C THR A 19 -22.51 -12.15 28.97
N GLU A 20 -21.29 -12.40 28.55
CA GLU A 20 -20.42 -11.42 27.89
C GLU A 20 -20.59 -11.40 26.36
N ARG A 21 -20.93 -12.55 25.77
CA ARG A 21 -20.99 -12.74 24.31
C ARG A 21 -21.87 -11.72 23.61
N LYS A 22 -23.04 -11.42 24.15
CA LYS A 22 -23.98 -10.47 23.54
C LYS A 22 -23.31 -9.09 23.40
N GLN A 23 -22.72 -8.59 24.49
CA GLN A 23 -22.07 -7.27 24.50
C GLN A 23 -20.86 -7.23 23.55
N ILE A 24 -20.04 -8.29 23.55
CA ILE A 24 -18.88 -8.39 22.65
C ILE A 24 -19.33 -8.40 21.18
N ILE A 25 -20.36 -9.16 20.84
CA ILE A 25 -20.90 -9.22 19.47
C ILE A 25 -21.45 -7.85 19.06
N ASP A 26 -22.21 -7.19 19.91
CA ASP A 26 -22.78 -5.89 19.63
C ASP A 26 -21.66 -4.84 19.43
N ASN A 27 -20.62 -4.81 20.28
CA ASN A 27 -19.47 -3.92 20.15
C ASN A 27 -18.68 -4.17 18.85
N VAL A 28 -18.45 -5.44 18.49
CA VAL A 28 -17.71 -5.79 17.28
C VAL A 28 -18.52 -5.44 16.03
N LEU A 29 -19.83 -5.62 16.04
CA LEU A 29 -20.71 -5.21 14.93
C LEU A 29 -20.75 -3.68 14.78
N GLU A 30 -20.73 -2.94 15.88
CA GLU A 30 -20.66 -1.47 15.86
C GLU A 30 -19.34 -1.00 15.26
N LEU A 31 -18.20 -1.53 15.74
CA LEU A 31 -16.86 -1.22 15.22
C LEU A 31 -16.75 -1.43 13.70
N LEU A 32 -17.45 -2.42 13.16
CA LEU A 32 -17.38 -2.81 11.76
C LEU A 32 -18.54 -2.27 10.90
N ASP A 33 -19.37 -1.39 11.47
CA ASP A 33 -20.55 -0.84 10.81
C ASP A 33 -21.51 -1.91 10.25
N LEU A 34 -21.70 -2.98 11.03
CA LEU A 34 -22.59 -4.09 10.69
C LEU A 34 -23.79 -4.22 11.65
N THR A 35 -23.99 -3.31 12.58
CA THR A 35 -25.09 -3.34 13.56
C THR A 35 -26.45 -3.46 12.87
N HIS A 36 -26.67 -2.71 11.78
CA HIS A 36 -27.87 -2.72 10.98
C HIS A 36 -28.13 -4.04 10.24
N LYS A 37 -27.13 -4.93 10.18
CA LYS A 37 -27.15 -6.25 9.53
C LYS A 37 -27.17 -7.42 10.53
N ARG A 38 -27.27 -7.13 11.82
CA ARG A 38 -27.19 -8.09 12.91
C ARG A 38 -28.07 -9.32 12.70
N ASP A 39 -29.30 -9.09 12.30
CA ASP A 39 -30.33 -10.12 12.15
C ASP A 39 -30.50 -10.63 10.70
N ASP A 40 -29.75 -10.07 9.75
CA ASP A 40 -29.74 -10.52 8.36
C ASP A 40 -29.01 -11.86 8.21
N PHE A 41 -29.32 -12.60 7.14
CA PHE A 41 -28.60 -13.83 6.81
C PHE A 41 -27.24 -13.51 6.19
N VAL A 42 -26.19 -14.24 6.61
CA VAL A 42 -24.82 -14.09 6.09
C VAL A 42 -24.76 -14.21 4.56
N ASN A 43 -25.56 -15.11 3.97
CA ASN A 43 -25.58 -15.29 2.52
C ASN A 43 -26.09 -14.05 1.76
N GLY A 44 -26.94 -13.24 2.38
CA GLY A 44 -27.50 -12.02 1.80
C GLY A 44 -26.59 -10.80 1.87
N LEU A 45 -25.44 -10.90 2.54
CA LEU A 45 -24.48 -9.81 2.65
C LEU A 45 -23.71 -9.59 1.33
N SER A 46 -23.39 -8.32 1.04
CA SER A 46 -22.46 -7.97 -0.03
C SER A 46 -21.06 -8.54 0.25
N ARG A 47 -20.19 -8.56 -0.75
CA ARG A 47 -18.80 -9.04 -0.60
C ARG A 47 -18.05 -8.24 0.47
N GLY A 48 -18.16 -6.92 0.47
CA GLY A 48 -17.53 -6.06 1.47
C GLY A 48 -18.05 -6.31 2.89
N MET A 49 -19.36 -6.47 3.04
CA MET A 49 -19.95 -6.84 4.34
C MET A 49 -19.50 -8.22 4.82
N LYS A 50 -19.35 -9.19 3.92
CA LYS A 50 -18.79 -10.51 4.27
C LYS A 50 -17.34 -10.40 4.73
N GLN A 51 -16.55 -9.56 4.07
CA GLN A 51 -15.15 -9.31 4.47
C GLN A 51 -15.08 -8.66 5.87
N ARG A 52 -15.92 -7.65 6.15
CA ARG A 52 -16.03 -7.05 7.48
C ARG A 52 -16.51 -8.08 8.52
N LEU A 53 -17.44 -8.94 8.17
CA LEU A 53 -17.89 -10.02 9.06
C LEU A 53 -16.77 -11.04 9.34
N CYS A 54 -15.93 -11.37 8.37
CA CYS A 54 -14.73 -12.17 8.59
C CYS A 54 -13.76 -11.50 9.56
N LEU A 55 -13.57 -10.18 9.43
CA LEU A 55 -12.76 -9.42 10.38
C LEU A 55 -13.42 -9.37 11.77
N ALA A 56 -14.76 -9.20 11.84
CA ALA A 56 -15.53 -9.29 13.07
C ALA A 56 -15.24 -10.60 13.83
N LYS A 57 -15.28 -11.72 13.11
CA LYS A 57 -14.96 -13.03 13.65
C LYS A 57 -13.58 -13.08 14.31
N THR A 58 -12.58 -12.44 13.72
CA THR A 58 -11.21 -12.44 14.27
C THR A 58 -11.08 -11.52 15.49
N LEU A 59 -12.00 -10.58 15.68
CA LEU A 59 -11.98 -9.63 16.80
C LEU A 59 -12.80 -10.08 18.01
N VAL A 60 -13.69 -11.06 17.85
CA VAL A 60 -14.59 -11.51 18.92
C VAL A 60 -13.85 -11.90 20.21
N HIS A 61 -12.67 -12.50 20.11
CA HIS A 61 -11.87 -12.93 21.26
C HIS A 61 -10.77 -11.91 21.65
N ASP A 62 -10.84 -10.70 21.10
CA ASP A 62 -9.97 -9.57 21.39
C ASP A 62 -8.46 -9.87 21.32
N PRO A 63 -7.95 -10.47 20.23
CA PRO A 63 -6.55 -10.85 20.15
C PRO A 63 -5.63 -9.61 20.13
N PRO A 64 -4.43 -9.69 20.73
CA PRO A 64 -3.43 -8.61 20.64
C PRO A 64 -2.76 -8.54 19.24
N VAL A 65 -2.76 -9.65 18.50
CA VAL A 65 -2.15 -9.78 17.17
C VAL A 65 -3.17 -10.27 16.17
N LEU A 66 -3.27 -9.58 15.03
CA LEU A 66 -4.10 -9.95 13.89
C LEU A 66 -3.20 -10.35 12.71
N ILE A 67 -3.51 -11.48 12.09
CA ILE A 67 -2.86 -11.91 10.84
C ILE A 67 -3.95 -11.98 9.77
N LEU A 68 -3.82 -11.14 8.76
CA LEU A 68 -4.84 -10.94 7.73
C LEU A 68 -4.21 -11.14 6.35
N ASP A 69 -4.73 -12.11 5.62
CA ASP A 69 -4.30 -12.39 4.27
C ASP A 69 -5.23 -11.69 3.28
N GLU A 70 -4.68 -10.75 2.48
CA GLU A 70 -5.38 -9.98 1.46
C GLU A 70 -6.72 -9.35 1.95
N PRO A 71 -6.76 -8.61 3.07
CA PRO A 71 -8.01 -8.18 3.71
C PRO A 71 -8.86 -7.23 2.86
N ALA A 72 -8.27 -6.56 1.88
CA ALA A 72 -8.96 -5.64 0.97
C ALA A 72 -9.14 -6.19 -0.45
N SER A 73 -8.73 -7.43 -0.71
CA SER A 73 -8.77 -8.01 -2.06
C SER A 73 -10.19 -8.16 -2.59
N GLY A 74 -10.37 -7.75 -3.84
CA GLY A 74 -11.65 -7.86 -4.57
C GLY A 74 -12.78 -6.99 -4.02
N LEU A 75 -12.45 -5.99 -3.19
CA LEU A 75 -13.38 -4.95 -2.78
C LEU A 75 -13.41 -3.81 -3.79
N ASP A 76 -14.52 -3.11 -3.85
CA ASP A 76 -14.61 -1.84 -4.59
C ASP A 76 -13.77 -0.74 -3.89
N PRO A 77 -13.43 0.36 -4.59
CA PRO A 77 -12.55 1.40 -4.04
C PRO A 77 -13.05 2.00 -2.72
N ARG A 78 -14.35 2.16 -2.55
CA ARG A 78 -14.93 2.72 -1.32
C ARG A 78 -14.76 1.75 -0.14
N ALA A 79 -15.10 0.48 -0.34
CA ALA A 79 -14.94 -0.55 0.70
C ALA A 79 -13.47 -0.74 1.11
N ARG A 80 -12.50 -0.56 0.17
CA ARG A 80 -11.07 -0.58 0.49
C ARG A 80 -10.66 0.55 1.42
N VAL A 81 -11.14 1.78 1.17
CA VAL A 81 -10.88 2.93 2.05
C VAL A 81 -11.42 2.67 3.46
N GLU A 82 -12.61 2.10 3.55
CA GLU A 82 -13.24 1.78 4.83
C GLU A 82 -12.46 0.70 5.60
N VAL A 83 -11.98 -0.36 4.93
CA VAL A 83 -11.11 -1.38 5.55
C VAL A 83 -9.79 -0.79 6.01
N LYS A 84 -9.14 0.08 5.21
CA LYS A 84 -7.90 0.76 5.63
C LYS A 84 -8.11 1.63 6.87
N ALA A 85 -9.19 2.39 6.92
CA ALA A 85 -9.53 3.22 8.08
C ALA A 85 -9.70 2.36 9.35
N LEU A 86 -10.39 1.25 9.22
CA LEU A 86 -10.59 0.29 10.30
C LEU A 86 -9.27 -0.33 10.80
N LEU A 87 -8.37 -0.72 9.89
CA LEU A 87 -7.05 -1.25 10.28
C LEU A 87 -6.22 -0.20 11.05
N LYS A 88 -6.30 1.07 10.63
CA LYS A 88 -5.66 2.17 11.36
C LYS A 88 -6.26 2.37 12.76
N GLU A 89 -7.57 2.24 12.88
CA GLU A 89 -8.27 2.33 14.17
C GLU A 89 -7.85 1.19 15.11
N LEU A 90 -7.86 -0.06 14.62
CA LEU A 90 -7.40 -1.22 15.38
C LEU A 90 -5.94 -1.07 15.85
N ARG A 91 -5.07 -0.53 15.01
CA ARG A 91 -3.69 -0.20 15.39
C ARG A 91 -3.65 0.85 16.53
N ASN A 92 -4.47 1.90 16.43
CA ASN A 92 -4.55 2.95 17.44
C ASN A 92 -5.10 2.42 18.78
N MET A 93 -5.92 1.37 18.74
CA MET A 93 -6.36 0.61 19.92
C MET A 93 -5.27 -0.30 20.49
N GLY A 94 -4.05 -0.29 19.95
CA GLY A 94 -2.90 -1.06 20.44
C GLY A 94 -2.76 -2.46 19.85
N LYS A 95 -3.51 -2.80 18.78
CA LYS A 95 -3.35 -4.09 18.10
C LYS A 95 -2.11 -4.11 17.23
N THR A 96 -1.39 -5.23 17.23
CA THR A 96 -0.37 -5.52 16.23
C THR A 96 -1.02 -6.20 15.03
N ILE A 97 -0.80 -5.69 13.83
CA ILE A 97 -1.46 -6.20 12.62
C ILE A 97 -0.40 -6.59 11.60
N LEU A 98 -0.41 -7.85 11.18
CA LEU A 98 0.33 -8.34 10.03
C LEU A 98 -0.65 -8.55 8.88
N ILE A 99 -0.41 -7.86 7.75
CA ILE A 99 -1.23 -7.99 6.56
C ILE A 99 -0.38 -8.41 5.37
N SER A 100 -0.93 -9.25 4.49
CA SER A 100 -0.43 -9.42 3.13
C SER A 100 -1.26 -8.58 2.16
N SER A 101 -0.65 -8.05 1.12
CA SER A 101 -1.34 -7.45 -0.03
C SER A 101 -0.42 -7.45 -1.25
N HIS A 102 -1.02 -7.57 -2.44
CA HIS A 102 -0.35 -7.34 -3.72
C HIS A 102 -0.57 -5.91 -4.23
N ILE A 103 -1.34 -5.09 -3.50
CA ILE A 103 -1.61 -3.67 -3.83
C ILE A 103 -0.70 -2.80 -2.97
N LEU A 104 0.44 -2.41 -3.54
CA LEU A 104 1.52 -1.73 -2.82
C LEU A 104 1.11 -0.36 -2.28
N THR A 105 0.29 0.39 -3.02
CA THR A 105 -0.27 1.68 -2.57
C THR A 105 -1.10 1.56 -1.29
N GLU A 106 -1.81 0.45 -1.10
CA GLU A 106 -2.58 0.22 0.12
C GLU A 106 -1.68 0.01 1.33
N LEU A 107 -0.55 -0.71 1.14
CA LEU A 107 0.43 -0.94 2.19
C LEU A 107 1.14 0.36 2.61
N ALA A 108 1.51 1.20 1.62
CA ALA A 108 2.12 2.50 1.89
C ALA A 108 1.28 3.37 2.82
N ASP A 109 -0.03 3.34 2.64
CA ASP A 109 -0.97 4.18 3.38
C ASP A 109 -1.27 3.70 4.81
N CYS A 110 -1.20 2.41 5.09
CA CYS A 110 -1.67 1.86 6.37
C CYS A 110 -0.61 1.19 7.23
N CYS A 111 0.49 0.72 6.63
CA CYS A 111 1.55 0.03 7.36
C CYS A 111 2.58 0.99 7.94
N THR A 112 3.23 0.59 9.03
CA THR A 112 4.40 1.28 9.61
C THR A 112 5.71 0.64 9.16
N SER A 113 5.65 -0.65 8.84
CA SER A 113 6.79 -1.43 8.38
C SER A 113 6.33 -2.38 7.28
N ILE A 114 7.22 -2.74 6.38
CA ILE A 114 6.96 -3.67 5.29
C ILE A 114 8.02 -4.77 5.24
N GLY A 115 7.65 -5.88 4.61
CA GLY A 115 8.57 -6.94 4.21
C GLY A 115 8.25 -7.36 2.78
N ILE A 116 9.27 -7.45 1.93
CA ILE A 116 9.16 -7.94 0.55
C ILE A 116 9.67 -9.37 0.51
N ILE A 117 8.79 -10.27 0.11
CA ILE A 117 9.07 -11.70 0.03
C ILE A 117 8.97 -12.15 -1.43
N GLU A 118 9.99 -12.84 -1.92
CA GLU A 118 9.97 -13.48 -3.23
C GLU A 118 10.54 -14.89 -3.13
N ARG A 119 9.87 -15.86 -3.75
CA ARG A 119 10.28 -17.30 -3.75
C ARG A 119 10.60 -17.85 -2.36
N GLY A 120 9.86 -17.40 -1.33
CA GLY A 120 10.04 -17.82 0.05
C GLY A 120 11.22 -17.16 0.78
N GLN A 121 11.89 -16.19 0.16
CA GLN A 121 12.97 -15.43 0.77
C GLN A 121 12.52 -14.01 1.09
N LEU A 122 12.87 -13.53 2.28
CA LEU A 122 12.66 -12.16 2.70
C LEU A 122 13.77 -11.28 2.12
N LEU A 123 13.48 -10.54 1.05
CA LEU A 123 14.46 -9.73 0.33
C LEU A 123 14.76 -8.42 1.06
N MET A 124 13.73 -7.79 1.62
CA MET A 124 13.85 -6.53 2.32
C MET A 124 12.80 -6.46 3.43
N HIS A 125 13.13 -5.82 4.55
CA HIS A 125 12.16 -5.54 5.61
C HIS A 125 12.58 -4.30 6.42
N GLY A 126 11.62 -3.61 7.00
CA GLY A 126 11.86 -2.49 7.91
C GLY A 126 10.75 -1.45 7.90
N PRO A 127 10.94 -0.37 8.67
CA PRO A 127 10.07 0.80 8.60
C PRO A 127 9.99 1.34 7.18
N ILE A 128 8.79 1.72 6.74
CA ILE A 128 8.55 2.22 5.36
C ILE A 128 9.51 3.34 5.00
N GLU A 129 9.73 4.31 5.90
CA GLU A 129 10.65 5.42 5.68
C GLU A 129 12.12 4.98 5.49
N SER A 130 12.53 3.90 6.18
CA SER A 130 13.89 3.35 6.02
C SER A 130 14.04 2.63 4.68
N VAL A 131 12.98 1.98 4.23
CA VAL A 131 12.92 1.31 2.92
C VAL A 131 12.99 2.35 1.80
N TYR A 132 12.23 3.43 1.88
CA TYR A 132 12.33 4.53 0.93
C TYR A 132 13.73 5.18 0.93
N ARG A 133 14.36 5.37 2.11
CA ARG A 133 15.72 5.94 2.18
C ARG A 133 16.79 5.10 1.52
N GLN A 134 16.64 3.77 1.50
CA GLN A 134 17.60 2.90 0.80
C GLN A 134 17.57 3.08 -0.72
N ILE A 135 16.42 3.48 -1.25
CA ILE A 135 16.22 3.74 -2.69
C ILE A 135 16.39 5.23 -3.04
N ARG A 136 16.23 6.14 -2.06
CA ARG A 136 16.44 7.60 -2.24
C ARG A 136 17.85 8.02 -2.64
N ARG A 137 18.79 7.10 -2.82
CA ARG A 137 20.04 7.42 -3.55
C ARG A 137 19.77 7.73 -5.02
N ASN A 138 18.65 7.23 -5.54
CA ASN A 138 18.21 7.47 -6.90
C ASN A 138 16.99 8.39 -6.87
N ARG A 139 17.09 9.50 -7.61
CA ARG A 139 15.98 10.43 -7.84
C ARG A 139 15.17 9.96 -9.04
N ILE A 140 13.86 10.01 -8.95
CA ILE A 140 12.97 9.69 -10.06
C ILE A 140 12.40 10.99 -10.58
N VAL A 141 12.82 11.35 -11.79
CA VAL A 141 12.44 12.62 -12.43
C VAL A 141 11.53 12.35 -13.60
N GLU A 142 10.33 12.93 -13.56
CA GLU A 142 9.34 12.88 -14.62
C GLU A 142 9.41 14.17 -15.43
N ILE A 143 9.71 14.05 -16.72
CA ILE A 143 9.91 15.20 -17.61
C ILE A 143 8.92 15.14 -18.76
N GLN A 144 8.18 16.22 -18.98
CA GLN A 144 7.34 16.39 -20.17
C GLN A 144 8.00 17.42 -21.07
N PHE A 145 8.49 16.97 -22.21
CA PHE A 145 9.07 17.85 -23.21
C PHE A 145 7.98 18.51 -24.05
N THR A 146 8.22 19.76 -24.47
CA THR A 146 7.36 20.49 -25.42
C THR A 146 8.08 20.80 -26.73
N GLU A 147 9.39 21.05 -26.66
CA GLU A 147 10.24 21.31 -27.83
C GLU A 147 11.62 20.70 -27.61
N ASN A 148 12.26 20.25 -28.66
CA ASN A 148 13.63 19.68 -28.67
C ASN A 148 13.77 18.42 -27.77
N GLU A 149 12.77 17.53 -27.79
CA GLU A 149 12.77 16.29 -27.01
C GLU A 149 14.00 15.41 -27.29
N GLU A 150 14.41 15.26 -28.57
CA GLU A 150 15.58 14.46 -28.93
C GLU A 150 16.88 14.98 -28.28
N ALA A 151 17.04 16.29 -28.20
CA ALA A 151 18.18 16.91 -27.51
C ALA A 151 18.10 16.62 -26.00
N GLY A 152 16.91 16.74 -25.40
CA GLY A 152 16.69 16.42 -24.00
C GLY A 152 17.01 14.96 -23.68
N LEU A 153 16.57 14.03 -24.51
CA LEU A 153 16.87 12.60 -24.37
C LEU A 153 18.36 12.30 -24.53
N SER A 154 19.05 13.01 -25.46
CA SER A 154 20.50 12.88 -25.63
C SER A 154 21.27 13.32 -24.39
N ILE A 155 20.86 14.45 -23.79
CA ILE A 155 21.45 14.96 -22.54
C ILE A 155 21.23 13.98 -21.40
N LEU A 156 20.00 13.46 -21.22
CA LEU A 156 19.72 12.47 -20.20
C LEU A 156 20.55 11.20 -20.38
N ARG A 157 20.64 10.66 -21.60
CA ARG A 157 21.43 9.45 -21.90
C ARG A 157 22.93 9.63 -21.70
N SER A 158 23.45 10.85 -21.87
CA SER A 158 24.86 11.17 -21.64
C SER A 158 25.19 11.50 -20.18
N ASN A 159 24.18 11.63 -19.33
CA ASN A 159 24.38 11.93 -17.92
C ASN A 159 24.98 10.71 -17.19
N PRO A 160 26.15 10.85 -16.52
CA PRO A 160 26.82 9.74 -15.84
C PRO A 160 26.01 9.16 -14.67
N ASP A 161 25.10 9.97 -14.11
CA ASP A 161 24.26 9.59 -12.96
C ASP A 161 23.00 8.85 -13.39
N LEU A 162 22.73 8.71 -14.70
CA LEU A 162 21.56 8.01 -15.21
C LEU A 162 21.66 6.50 -14.92
N ARG A 163 20.63 5.95 -14.30
CA ARG A 163 20.48 4.51 -14.01
C ARG A 163 19.46 3.86 -14.94
N SER A 164 18.31 4.48 -15.12
CA SER A 164 17.29 4.02 -16.06
C SER A 164 16.59 5.18 -16.73
N LEU A 165 16.07 4.95 -17.95
CA LEU A 165 15.29 5.90 -18.73
C LEU A 165 14.12 5.14 -19.35
N GLU A 166 12.91 5.50 -18.96
CA GLU A 166 11.68 4.90 -19.47
C GLU A 166 10.86 5.94 -20.24
N MET A 167 10.35 5.54 -21.39
CA MET A 167 9.52 6.40 -22.23
C MET A 167 8.06 6.04 -21.98
N GLU A 168 7.28 6.96 -21.44
CA GLU A 168 5.83 6.85 -21.30
C GLU A 168 5.12 7.66 -22.40
N PRO A 169 3.82 7.42 -22.65
CA PRO A 169 3.10 8.09 -23.73
C PRO A 169 3.09 9.62 -23.68
N SER A 170 3.28 10.22 -22.51
CA SER A 170 3.20 11.68 -22.30
C SER A 170 4.39 12.27 -21.55
N GLN A 171 5.33 11.46 -21.10
CA GLN A 171 6.47 11.90 -20.30
C GLN A 171 7.64 10.93 -20.40
N VAL A 172 8.78 11.39 -19.96
CA VAL A 172 9.99 10.58 -19.80
C VAL A 172 10.27 10.45 -18.32
N VAL A 173 10.50 9.23 -17.85
CA VAL A 173 10.86 8.93 -16.46
C VAL A 173 12.34 8.56 -16.43
N ALA A 174 13.14 9.36 -15.73
CA ALA A 174 14.57 9.14 -15.56
C ALA A 174 14.89 8.83 -14.10
N GLU A 175 15.62 7.76 -13.85
CA GLU A 175 16.19 7.44 -12.55
C GLU A 175 17.64 7.89 -12.51
N LEU A 176 17.96 8.78 -11.59
CA LEU A 176 19.26 9.45 -11.48
C LEU A 176 19.86 9.25 -10.08
N GLU A 177 21.11 8.78 -10.00
CA GLU A 177 21.84 8.71 -8.71
C GLU A 177 22.51 10.05 -8.44
N THR A 178 21.71 11.03 -7.96
CA THR A 178 22.16 12.40 -7.78
C THR A 178 21.48 13.06 -6.57
N ASP A 179 22.00 14.21 -6.16
CA ASP A 179 21.43 15.06 -5.11
C ASP A 179 20.67 16.28 -5.67
N ASP A 180 20.25 17.19 -4.78
CA ASP A 180 19.53 18.40 -5.17
C ASP A 180 20.34 19.30 -6.09
N GLU A 181 21.66 19.40 -5.87
CA GLU A 181 22.58 20.21 -6.68
C GLU A 181 22.73 19.62 -8.08
N GLY A 182 22.91 18.30 -8.19
CA GLY A 182 23.01 17.62 -9.48
C GLY A 182 21.71 17.70 -10.29
N LEU A 183 20.54 17.65 -9.67
CA LEU A 183 19.26 17.88 -10.35
C LEU A 183 19.17 19.33 -10.86
N ALA A 184 19.57 20.31 -10.06
CA ALA A 184 19.58 21.72 -10.49
C ALA A 184 20.49 21.93 -11.70
N GLN A 185 21.68 21.33 -11.68
CA GLN A 185 22.64 21.39 -12.79
C GLN A 185 22.10 20.73 -14.07
N LEU A 186 21.43 19.57 -13.93
CA LEU A 186 20.77 18.89 -15.05
C LEU A 186 19.68 19.77 -15.66
N MET A 187 18.83 20.39 -14.84
CA MET A 187 17.77 21.28 -15.29
C MET A 187 18.34 22.50 -16.01
N GLU A 188 19.37 23.13 -15.44
CA GLU A 188 20.07 24.25 -16.10
C GLU A 188 20.66 23.84 -17.45
N HIS A 189 21.27 22.65 -17.52
CA HIS A 189 21.86 22.17 -18.77
C HIS A 189 20.81 21.96 -19.85
N LEU A 190 19.68 21.31 -19.53
CA LEU A 190 18.54 21.13 -20.43
C LEU A 190 18.05 22.50 -20.99
N ILE A 191 17.90 23.49 -20.12
CA ILE A 191 17.43 24.83 -20.52
C ILE A 191 18.46 25.53 -21.39
N LYS A 192 19.75 25.46 -21.08
CA LYS A 192 20.85 26.08 -21.86
C LYS A 192 20.94 25.50 -23.28
N GLU A 193 20.69 24.21 -23.44
CA GLU A 193 20.67 23.55 -24.75
C GLU A 193 19.34 23.77 -25.52
N GLY A 194 18.46 24.63 -25.00
CA GLY A 194 17.21 25.02 -25.67
C GLY A 194 16.10 24.00 -25.59
N VAL A 195 16.19 23.03 -24.65
CA VAL A 195 15.12 22.08 -24.39
C VAL A 195 14.00 22.80 -23.65
N ARG A 196 12.79 22.71 -24.16
CA ARG A 196 11.62 23.24 -23.48
C ARG A 196 10.81 22.13 -22.83
N MET A 197 10.53 22.31 -21.55
CA MET A 197 9.80 21.35 -20.73
C MET A 197 8.50 21.98 -20.23
N ARG A 198 7.43 21.20 -20.27
CA ARG A 198 6.15 21.54 -19.64
C ARG A 198 6.20 21.30 -18.13
N SER A 199 6.88 20.23 -17.74
CA SER A 199 7.10 19.88 -16.34
C SER A 199 8.44 19.18 -16.17
N PHE A 200 9.06 19.42 -15.03
CA PHE A 200 10.20 18.68 -14.50
C PHE A 200 9.86 18.41 -13.04
N ASN A 201 9.52 17.18 -12.72
CA ASN A 201 8.98 16.80 -11.42
C ASN A 201 9.88 15.74 -10.78
N ASP A 202 10.53 16.08 -9.68
CA ASP A 202 11.23 15.15 -8.82
C ASP A 202 10.19 14.53 -7.88
N ARG A 203 9.87 13.26 -8.08
CA ARG A 203 8.90 12.56 -7.25
C ARG A 203 9.55 11.65 -6.22
N ASP A 204 8.95 11.56 -5.07
CA ASP A 204 9.31 10.55 -4.09
C ASP A 204 9.08 9.13 -4.67
N PRO A 205 10.00 8.18 -4.42
CA PRO A 205 9.82 6.81 -4.85
C PRO A 205 8.55 6.22 -4.22
N THR A 206 7.85 5.41 -4.99
CA THR A 206 6.69 4.64 -4.54
C THR A 206 7.11 3.26 -4.03
N LEU A 207 6.22 2.52 -3.37
CA LEU A 207 6.50 1.12 -3.02
C LEU A 207 6.61 0.22 -4.26
N GLU A 208 5.99 0.62 -5.38
CA GLU A 208 6.15 -0.04 -6.67
C GLU A 208 7.60 0.08 -7.17
N ASP A 209 8.19 1.26 -7.08
CA ASP A 209 9.59 1.49 -7.47
C ASP A 209 10.54 0.68 -6.59
N VAL A 210 10.27 0.64 -5.28
CA VAL A 210 10.98 -0.21 -4.32
C VAL A 210 10.90 -1.67 -4.74
N PHE A 211 9.69 -2.16 -4.97
CA PHE A 211 9.45 -3.55 -5.34
C PHE A 211 10.17 -3.93 -6.63
N MET A 212 10.03 -3.11 -7.67
CA MET A 212 10.69 -3.32 -8.96
C MET A 212 12.21 -3.31 -8.85
N THR A 213 12.79 -2.44 -8.02
CA THR A 213 14.23 -2.37 -7.80
C THR A 213 14.77 -3.61 -7.08
N VAL A 214 14.07 -4.07 -6.03
CA VAL A 214 14.50 -5.19 -5.20
C VAL A 214 14.31 -6.53 -5.92
N THR A 215 13.29 -6.65 -6.78
CA THR A 215 12.96 -7.87 -7.54
C THR A 215 13.61 -7.93 -8.94
N LYS A 216 14.20 -6.86 -9.43
CA LYS A 216 14.84 -6.72 -10.78
C LYS A 216 15.99 -7.71 -11.08
N GLY A 217 16.27 -8.67 -10.29
CA GLY A 217 17.28 -9.70 -10.58
C GLY A 217 16.75 -11.12 -10.47
N LEU A 218 15.47 -11.28 -10.08
CA LEU A 218 14.91 -12.59 -9.70
C LEU A 218 13.68 -13.00 -10.55
N VAL A 219 13.23 -12.13 -11.44
CA VAL A 219 12.14 -12.41 -12.38
C VAL A 219 12.75 -12.91 -13.69
N THR A 220 12.90 -14.21 -13.81
CA THR A 220 13.14 -14.95 -15.07
C THR A 220 12.05 -15.98 -15.30
#